data_c502f08206cd8c7898537c41b7c3cc72
#
_entry.id   c502f08206cd8c7898537c41b7c3cc72
#
_cell.length_a   1.000
_cell.length_b   1.000
_cell.length_c   1.000
_cell.angle_alpha   90.00
_cell.angle_beta   90.00
_cell.angle_gamma   90.00
#
_symmetry.space_group_name_H-M   'P 1'
#
loop_
_entity.id
_entity.type
_entity.pdbx_description
1 polymer ?
#
loop_
_entity_poly.entity_id
_entity_poly.type
_entity_poly.pdbx_seq_one_letter_code
_entity_poly.pdbx_strand_id
1 'polypeptide(L)'
;MKYQQLENLEAGWKWSYLVKKYKEGVNVTRYVDTSEVDAAVKSLMALEHEPTKVIDWISEHMSSELDNKLKQAIRAKRKRHFNAEQEHTRKKSIDLDFRVWEKLSLKAQELDATLSDTIEYLISEANRSQNANKKVDALKKDLSSLLDM
;
A
#
# COMPACT_ATOMS: atom_id res chain seq x y z
N MET A 1 9.09 -19.56 -5.79
CA MET A 1 8.51 -19.82 -4.47
C MET A 1 7.74 -18.62 -3.90
N LYS A 2 8.28 -17.40 -3.98
CA LYS A 2 7.55 -16.18 -3.57
C LYS A 2 6.21 -16.01 -4.33
N TYR A 3 6.20 -16.30 -5.61
CA TYR A 3 4.99 -16.16 -6.44
C TYR A 3 3.89 -17.14 -6.03
N GLN A 4 4.25 -18.38 -5.69
CA GLN A 4 3.28 -19.39 -5.27
C GLN A 4 2.63 -19.01 -3.94
N GLN A 5 3.39 -18.50 -2.98
CA GLN A 5 2.86 -18.02 -1.70
C GLN A 5 1.93 -16.84 -1.87
N LEU A 6 2.28 -15.91 -2.77
CA LEU A 6 1.43 -14.74 -3.07
C LEU A 6 0.13 -15.18 -3.74
N GLU A 7 0.17 -16.09 -4.71
CA GLU A 7 -1.02 -16.62 -5.36
C GLU A 7 -1.96 -17.30 -4.36
N ASN A 8 -1.41 -18.07 -3.45
CA ASN A 8 -2.19 -18.74 -2.40
C ASN A 8 -2.84 -17.74 -1.46
N LEU A 9 -2.10 -16.70 -1.08
CA LEU A 9 -2.60 -15.63 -0.23
C LEU A 9 -3.73 -14.86 -0.92
N GLU A 10 -3.53 -14.52 -2.18
CA GLU A 10 -4.55 -13.82 -2.98
C GLU A 10 -5.81 -14.66 -3.20
N ALA A 11 -5.65 -15.98 -3.39
CA ALA A 11 -6.79 -16.89 -3.49
C ALA A 11 -7.61 -16.88 -2.21
N GLY A 12 -6.97 -16.84 -1.04
CA GLY A 12 -7.64 -16.69 0.24
C GLY A 12 -8.41 -15.37 0.35
N TRP A 13 -7.85 -14.28 -0.15
CA TRP A 13 -8.52 -12.98 -0.20
C TRP A 13 -9.74 -13.00 -1.12
N LYS A 14 -9.62 -13.65 -2.28
CA LYS A 14 -10.72 -13.82 -3.23
C LYS A 14 -11.86 -14.61 -2.61
N TRP A 15 -11.53 -15.70 -1.93
CA TRP A 15 -12.51 -16.50 -1.21
C TRP A 15 -13.27 -15.65 -0.16
N SER A 16 -12.52 -14.92 0.67
CA SER A 16 -13.10 -14.06 1.70
C SER A 16 -14.00 -12.97 1.12
N TYR A 17 -13.60 -12.38 0.00
CA TYR A 17 -14.40 -11.36 -0.70
C TYR A 17 -15.73 -11.93 -1.18
N LEU A 18 -15.70 -13.09 -1.83
CA LEU A 18 -16.90 -13.74 -2.37
C LEU A 18 -17.84 -14.17 -1.26
N VAL A 19 -17.33 -14.75 -0.18
CA VAL A 19 -18.13 -15.15 0.98
C VAL A 19 -18.79 -13.93 1.62
N LYS A 20 -18.06 -12.84 1.77
CA LYS A 20 -18.59 -11.59 2.32
C LYS A 20 -19.72 -11.04 1.45
N LYS A 21 -19.54 -11.01 0.13
CA LYS A 21 -20.58 -10.56 -0.81
C LYS A 21 -21.81 -11.42 -0.75
N TYR A 22 -21.66 -12.73 -0.66
CA TYR A 22 -22.77 -13.65 -0.50
C TYR A 22 -23.57 -13.36 0.79
N LYS A 23 -22.86 -13.14 1.90
CA LYS A 23 -23.49 -12.80 3.19
C LYS A 23 -24.23 -11.47 3.15
N GLU A 24 -23.81 -10.55 2.29
CA GLU A 24 -24.49 -9.27 2.05
C GLU A 24 -25.72 -9.40 1.15
N GLY A 25 -26.02 -10.59 0.64
CA GLY A 25 -27.16 -10.86 -0.22
C GLY A 25 -26.87 -10.76 -1.71
N VAL A 26 -25.62 -10.66 -2.10
CA VAL A 26 -25.22 -10.61 -3.52
C VAL A 26 -25.06 -12.02 -4.07
N ASN A 27 -25.63 -12.28 -5.25
CA ASN A 27 -25.41 -13.54 -5.96
C ASN A 27 -24.00 -13.51 -6.60
N VAL A 28 -23.07 -14.26 -6.02
CA VAL A 28 -21.68 -14.34 -6.49
C VAL A 28 -21.49 -15.31 -7.65
N THR A 29 -22.53 -16.06 -8.01
CA THR A 29 -22.50 -17.07 -9.07
C THR A 29 -23.08 -16.53 -10.37
N ARG A 30 -22.76 -17.23 -11.47
CA ARG A 30 -23.35 -16.96 -12.80
C ARG A 30 -24.71 -17.57 -12.98
N TYR A 31 -25.24 -18.26 -11.97
CA TYR A 31 -26.52 -18.99 -12.05
C TYR A 31 -27.67 -18.11 -11.56
N VAL A 32 -28.87 -18.42 -12.06
CA VAL A 32 -30.11 -17.74 -11.69
C VAL A 32 -30.98 -18.66 -10.82
N ASP A 33 -30.94 -19.96 -11.09
CA ASP A 33 -31.71 -20.97 -10.34
C ASP A 33 -31.15 -21.07 -8.91
N THR A 34 -32.03 -20.93 -7.91
CA THR A 34 -31.68 -20.98 -6.49
C THR A 34 -30.93 -22.27 -6.11
N SER A 35 -31.36 -23.42 -6.66
CA SER A 35 -30.71 -24.70 -6.36
C SER A 35 -29.26 -24.75 -6.87
N GLU A 36 -29.01 -24.19 -8.06
CA GLU A 36 -27.65 -24.11 -8.63
C GLU A 36 -26.79 -23.13 -7.86
N VAL A 37 -27.33 -21.97 -7.48
CA VAL A 37 -26.67 -20.97 -6.65
C VAL A 37 -26.27 -21.58 -5.32
N ASP A 38 -27.18 -22.22 -4.62
CA ASP A 38 -26.92 -22.81 -3.31
C ASP A 38 -25.89 -23.93 -3.37
N ALA A 39 -25.92 -24.77 -4.39
CA ALA A 39 -24.91 -25.82 -4.60
C ALA A 39 -23.53 -25.24 -4.84
N ALA A 40 -23.42 -24.21 -5.68
CA ALA A 40 -22.17 -23.54 -5.99
C ALA A 40 -21.58 -22.84 -4.75
N VAL A 41 -22.42 -22.13 -3.97
CA VAL A 41 -22.00 -21.44 -2.75
C VAL A 41 -21.56 -22.44 -1.67
N LYS A 42 -22.28 -23.55 -1.52
CA LYS A 42 -21.90 -24.61 -0.59
C LYS A 42 -20.52 -25.17 -0.94
N SER A 43 -20.26 -25.37 -2.22
CA SER A 43 -18.96 -25.79 -2.74
C SER A 43 -17.87 -24.76 -2.40
N LEU A 44 -18.15 -23.47 -2.61
CA LEU A 44 -17.22 -22.37 -2.28
C LEU A 44 -16.89 -22.35 -0.78
N MET A 45 -17.88 -22.49 0.09
CA MET A 45 -17.67 -22.47 1.54
C MET A 45 -16.71 -23.55 2.00
N ALA A 46 -16.68 -24.70 1.32
CA ALA A 46 -15.79 -25.81 1.64
C ALA A 46 -14.34 -25.58 1.18
N LEU A 47 -14.05 -24.53 0.42
CA LEU A 47 -12.73 -24.27 -0.18
C LEU A 47 -11.86 -23.28 0.60
N GLU A 48 -12.21 -22.94 1.84
CA GLU A 48 -11.54 -21.92 2.64
C GLU A 48 -9.99 -22.07 2.66
N HIS A 49 -9.50 -23.30 2.74
CA HIS A 49 -8.08 -23.60 2.84
C HIS A 49 -7.51 -24.28 1.59
N GLU A 50 -8.20 -24.19 0.47
CA GLU A 50 -7.81 -24.84 -0.79
C GLU A 50 -7.64 -23.81 -1.92
N PRO A 51 -6.53 -23.05 -1.95
CA PRO A 51 -6.36 -21.91 -2.86
C PRO A 51 -6.49 -22.28 -4.35
N THR A 52 -5.95 -23.38 -4.78
CA THR A 52 -6.04 -23.84 -6.19
C THR A 52 -7.49 -24.08 -6.60
N LYS A 53 -8.26 -24.69 -5.72
CA LYS A 53 -9.69 -24.98 -5.97
C LYS A 53 -10.55 -23.71 -5.95
N VAL A 54 -10.16 -22.69 -5.17
CA VAL A 54 -10.83 -21.38 -5.19
C VAL A 54 -10.71 -20.74 -6.57
N ILE A 55 -9.53 -20.78 -7.17
CA ILE A 55 -9.29 -20.23 -8.50
C ILE A 55 -10.13 -20.98 -9.54
N ASP A 56 -10.17 -22.30 -9.47
CA ASP A 56 -11.01 -23.13 -10.36
C ASP A 56 -12.48 -22.80 -10.19
N TRP A 57 -12.95 -22.65 -8.94
CA TRP A 57 -14.33 -22.25 -8.65
C TRP A 57 -14.70 -20.92 -9.30
N ILE A 58 -13.80 -19.93 -9.21
CA ILE A 58 -13.99 -18.60 -9.82
C ILE A 58 -14.16 -18.72 -11.33
N SER A 59 -13.32 -19.50 -11.98
CA SER A 59 -13.41 -19.75 -13.43
C SER A 59 -14.73 -20.40 -13.82
N GLU A 60 -15.23 -21.34 -13.02
CA GLU A 60 -16.41 -22.14 -13.36
C GLU A 60 -17.73 -21.51 -12.96
N HIS A 61 -17.77 -20.86 -11.81
CA HIS A 61 -19.05 -20.52 -11.16
C HIS A 61 -19.27 -19.03 -10.89
N MET A 62 -18.22 -18.21 -10.87
CA MET A 62 -18.35 -16.80 -10.49
C MET A 62 -19.09 -15.97 -11.54
N SER A 63 -19.89 -15.00 -11.08
CA SER A 63 -20.55 -14.01 -11.91
C SER A 63 -19.52 -13.14 -12.65
N SER A 64 -19.70 -12.95 -13.94
CA SER A 64 -18.85 -12.06 -14.73
C SER A 64 -18.98 -10.60 -14.31
N GLU A 65 -20.11 -10.20 -13.75
CA GLU A 65 -20.32 -8.83 -13.23
C GLU A 65 -19.43 -8.50 -12.04
N LEU A 66 -19.02 -9.52 -11.26
CA LEU A 66 -18.13 -9.34 -10.13
C LEU A 66 -16.65 -9.35 -10.49
N ASP A 67 -16.30 -9.77 -11.69
CA ASP A 67 -14.89 -9.95 -12.07
C ASP A 67 -14.06 -8.68 -11.89
N ASN A 68 -14.51 -7.55 -12.41
CA ASN A 68 -13.81 -6.27 -12.27
C ASN A 68 -13.74 -5.79 -10.81
N LYS A 69 -14.84 -5.94 -10.06
CA LYS A 69 -14.89 -5.57 -8.64
C LYS A 69 -13.94 -6.42 -7.81
N LEU A 70 -13.89 -7.71 -8.09
CA LEU A 70 -12.97 -8.65 -7.43
C LEU A 70 -11.51 -8.25 -7.71
N LYS A 71 -11.16 -8.00 -8.96
CA LYS A 71 -9.81 -7.58 -9.35
C LYS A 71 -9.39 -6.29 -8.65
N GLN A 72 -10.28 -5.30 -8.58
CA GLN A 72 -10.01 -4.03 -7.89
C GLN A 72 -9.81 -4.23 -6.40
N ALA A 73 -10.65 -5.05 -5.76
CA ALA A 73 -10.54 -5.35 -4.33
C ALA A 73 -9.23 -6.06 -4.00
N ILE A 74 -8.81 -7.01 -4.84
CA ILE A 74 -7.55 -7.74 -4.65
C ILE A 74 -6.35 -6.85 -4.87
N ARG A 75 -6.38 -5.95 -5.87
CA ARG A 75 -5.30 -4.96 -6.08
C ARG A 75 -5.12 -4.06 -4.87
N ALA A 76 -6.22 -3.54 -4.32
CA ALA A 76 -6.18 -2.68 -3.14
C ALA A 76 -5.61 -3.43 -1.93
N LYS A 77 -6.01 -4.68 -1.74
CA LYS A 77 -5.54 -5.52 -0.64
C LYS A 77 -4.07 -5.88 -0.79
N ARG A 78 -3.62 -6.17 -2.01
CA ARG A 78 -2.21 -6.43 -2.33
C ARG A 78 -1.34 -5.22 -1.97
N LYS A 79 -1.77 -4.04 -2.38
CA LYS A 79 -1.05 -2.78 -2.08
C LYS A 79 -0.94 -2.55 -0.58
N ARG A 80 -2.03 -2.75 0.17
CA ARG A 80 -2.02 -2.62 1.63
C ARG A 80 -1.11 -3.64 2.31
N HIS A 81 -1.10 -4.87 1.80
CA HIS A 81 -0.25 -5.95 2.33
C HIS A 81 1.23 -5.61 2.18
N PHE A 82 1.66 -5.20 0.98
CA PHE A 82 3.05 -4.81 0.73
C PHE A 82 3.46 -3.58 1.53
N ASN A 83 2.58 -2.58 1.63
CA ASN A 83 2.85 -1.38 2.43
C ASN A 83 2.98 -1.70 3.92
N ALA A 84 2.21 -2.65 4.43
CA ALA A 84 2.31 -3.08 5.83
C ALA A 84 3.60 -3.84 6.12
N GLU A 85 4.10 -4.66 5.19
CA GLU A 85 5.36 -5.37 5.32
C GLU A 85 6.56 -4.43 5.30
N GLN A 86 6.44 -3.30 4.60
CA GLN A 86 7.50 -2.31 4.47
C GLN A 86 7.14 -1.05 5.25
N GLU A 87 7.13 -1.15 6.58
CA GLU A 87 6.74 -0.04 7.47
C GLU A 87 7.53 1.24 7.20
N HIS A 88 8.83 1.13 6.90
CA HIS A 88 9.70 2.27 6.63
C HIS A 88 9.39 2.99 5.31
N THR A 89 8.69 2.32 4.38
CA THR A 89 8.24 2.91 3.12
C THR A 89 6.74 3.20 3.10
N ARG A 90 6.06 2.95 4.23
CA ARG A 90 4.62 3.15 4.35
C ARG A 90 4.27 4.62 4.19
N LYS A 91 3.35 4.90 3.28
CA LYS A 91 2.89 6.28 3.04
C LYS A 91 1.99 6.77 4.17
N LYS A 92 2.21 8.01 4.58
CA LYS A 92 1.37 8.74 5.53
C LYS A 92 0.75 9.94 4.84
N SER A 93 -0.48 10.26 5.20
CA SER A 93 -1.13 11.50 4.76
C SER A 93 -0.86 12.60 5.78
N ILE A 94 -0.48 13.77 5.29
CA ILE A 94 -0.26 14.95 6.12
C ILE A 94 -1.02 16.14 5.55
N ASP A 95 -1.47 17.02 6.43
CA ASP A 95 -2.11 18.27 6.03
C ASP A 95 -1.07 19.39 6.09
N LEU A 96 -1.05 20.20 5.04
CA LEU A 96 -0.17 21.37 4.93
C LEU A 96 -0.99 22.60 4.63
N ASP A 97 -0.58 23.76 5.16
CA ASP A 97 -1.12 25.04 4.74
C ASP A 97 -0.88 25.22 3.25
N PHE A 98 -1.82 25.85 2.55
CA PHE A 98 -1.76 26.05 1.11
C PHE A 98 -0.45 26.73 0.68
N ARG A 99 -0.01 27.75 1.40
CA ARG A 99 1.24 28.47 1.11
C ARG A 99 2.48 27.56 1.19
N VAL A 100 2.51 26.68 2.19
CA VAL A 100 3.60 25.72 2.38
C VAL A 100 3.58 24.69 1.27
N TRP A 101 2.39 24.16 0.95
CA TRP A 101 2.22 23.21 -0.14
C TRP A 101 2.66 23.81 -1.48
N GLU A 102 2.29 25.06 -1.76
CA GLU A 102 2.65 25.77 -3.00
C GLU A 102 4.18 25.88 -3.13
N LYS A 103 4.86 26.32 -2.07
CA LYS A 103 6.33 26.41 -2.03
C LYS A 103 6.98 25.06 -2.23
N LEU A 104 6.47 24.03 -1.58
CA LEU A 104 6.98 22.67 -1.70
C LEU A 104 6.81 22.15 -3.12
N SER A 105 5.65 22.38 -3.74
CA SER A 105 5.35 21.96 -5.11
C SER A 105 6.28 22.62 -6.12
N LEU A 106 6.54 23.93 -5.97
CA LEU A 106 7.49 24.66 -6.82
C LEU A 106 8.91 24.10 -6.68
N LYS A 107 9.32 23.80 -5.46
CA LYS A 107 10.64 23.22 -5.20
C LYS A 107 10.76 21.82 -5.81
N ALA A 108 9.73 21.02 -5.71
CA ALA A 108 9.67 19.69 -6.32
C ALA A 108 9.81 19.77 -7.84
N GLN A 109 9.16 20.74 -8.48
CA GLN A 109 9.27 20.97 -9.92
C GLN A 109 10.69 21.38 -10.32
N GLU A 110 11.34 22.27 -9.55
CA GLU A 110 12.73 22.65 -9.77
C GLU A 110 13.69 21.46 -9.71
N LEU A 111 13.46 20.54 -8.78
CA LEU A 111 14.29 19.35 -8.55
C LEU A 111 13.90 18.18 -9.44
N ASP A 112 12.79 18.27 -10.17
CA ASP A 112 12.20 17.18 -10.94
C ASP A 112 12.01 15.92 -10.06
N ALA A 113 11.42 16.11 -8.89
CA ALA A 113 11.29 15.10 -7.85
C ALA A 113 9.87 15.04 -7.31
N THR A 114 9.56 13.95 -6.59
CA THR A 114 8.28 13.83 -5.88
C THR A 114 8.27 14.75 -4.65
N LEU A 115 7.09 15.01 -4.09
CA LEU A 115 6.97 15.79 -2.85
C LEU A 115 7.73 15.12 -1.70
N SER A 116 7.64 13.80 -1.57
CA SER A 116 8.36 13.04 -0.54
C SER A 116 9.87 13.17 -0.68
N ASP A 117 10.40 13.01 -1.88
CA ASP A 117 11.84 13.15 -2.16
C ASP A 117 12.32 14.57 -1.90
N THR A 118 11.48 15.56 -2.23
CA THR A 118 11.78 16.97 -1.98
C THR A 118 11.87 17.26 -0.49
N ILE A 119 10.92 16.74 0.31
CA ILE A 119 10.94 16.87 1.78
C ILE A 119 12.22 16.24 2.35
N GLU A 120 12.56 15.04 1.91
CA GLU A 120 13.78 14.35 2.34
C GLU A 120 15.03 15.15 2.02
N TYR A 121 15.11 15.70 0.81
CA TYR A 121 16.19 16.57 0.38
C TYR A 121 16.32 17.80 1.29
N LEU A 122 15.21 18.49 1.58
CA LEU A 122 15.20 19.68 2.43
C LEU A 122 15.62 19.37 3.87
N ILE A 123 15.19 18.24 4.41
CA ILE A 123 15.59 17.78 5.75
C ILE A 123 17.10 17.50 5.77
N SER A 124 17.62 16.83 4.74
CA SER A 124 19.05 16.52 4.60
C SER A 124 19.88 17.79 4.50
N GLU A 125 19.43 18.78 3.74
CA GLU A 125 20.11 20.08 3.62
C GLU A 125 20.10 20.85 4.93
N ALA A 126 18.99 20.85 5.67
CA ALA A 126 18.89 21.48 6.98
C ALA A 126 19.86 20.84 7.98
N ASN A 127 19.95 19.52 8.00
CA ASN A 127 20.87 18.78 8.85
C ASN A 127 22.33 19.07 8.49
N ARG A 128 22.64 19.16 7.20
CA ARG A 128 23.99 19.51 6.71
C ARG A 128 24.38 20.92 7.14
N SER A 129 23.51 21.90 6.97
CA SER A 129 23.72 23.28 7.43
C SER A 129 23.96 23.35 8.94
N GLN A 130 23.16 22.63 9.72
CA GLN A 130 23.29 22.58 11.18
C GLN A 130 24.64 21.99 11.59
N ASN A 131 25.07 20.91 10.96
CA ASN A 131 26.37 20.29 11.21
C ASN A 131 27.54 21.23 10.82
N ALA A 132 27.42 21.91 9.69
CA ALA A 132 28.43 22.91 9.26
C ALA A 132 28.54 24.05 10.27
N ASN A 133 27.41 24.58 10.77
CA ASN A 133 27.39 25.63 11.78
C ASN A 133 28.04 25.17 13.09
N LYS A 134 27.78 23.95 13.53
CA LYS A 134 28.41 23.36 14.73
C LYS A 134 29.93 23.25 14.56
N LYS A 135 30.42 22.88 13.40
CA LYS A 135 31.84 22.78 13.09
C LYS A 135 32.51 24.17 13.10
N VAL A 136 31.83 25.17 12.52
CA VAL A 136 32.34 26.56 12.51
C VAL A 136 32.40 27.10 13.94
N ASP A 137 31.40 26.87 14.76
CA ASP A 137 31.36 27.31 16.17
C ASP A 137 32.46 26.64 16.99
N ALA A 138 32.72 25.35 16.77
CA ALA A 138 33.80 24.62 17.41
C ALA A 138 35.18 25.22 17.04
N LEU A 139 35.40 25.54 15.76
CA LEU A 139 36.62 26.17 15.27
C LEU A 139 36.81 27.57 15.87
N LYS A 140 35.77 28.38 15.95
CA LYS A 140 35.81 29.69 16.58
C LYS A 140 36.19 29.59 18.06
N LYS A 141 35.66 28.59 18.76
CA LYS A 141 35.96 28.36 20.18
C LYS A 141 37.43 27.95 20.36
N ASP A 142 37.94 27.07 19.52
CA ASP A 142 39.34 26.65 19.55
C ASP A 142 40.29 27.82 19.26
N LEU A 143 39.98 28.69 18.29
CA LEU A 143 40.74 29.88 18.00
C LEU A 143 40.77 30.85 19.17
N SER A 144 39.63 31.07 19.82
CA SER A 144 39.54 31.91 21.03
C SER A 144 40.43 31.39 22.15
N SER A 145 40.46 30.06 22.37
CA SER A 145 41.32 29.41 23.35
C SER A 145 42.78 29.59 23.06
N LEU A 146 43.17 29.56 21.77
CA LEU A 146 44.55 29.78 21.35
C LEU A 146 44.99 31.24 21.53
N LEU A 147 44.09 32.19 21.29
CA LEU A 147 44.37 33.60 21.44
C LEU A 147 44.48 34.05 22.89
N ASP A 148 43.84 33.35 23.80
CA ASP A 148 43.85 33.63 25.25
C ASP A 148 45.07 33.03 25.96
N MET A 149 45.89 32.31 25.25
CA MET A 149 47.17 31.83 25.73
C MET A 149 48.23 32.89 25.50
#